data_7a832a856561fc003d1738dc651765fe
#
_entry.id   7a832a856561fc003d1738dc651765fe
#
_cell.length_a   1.000
_cell.length_b   1.000
_cell.length_c   1.000
_cell.angle_alpha   90.00
_cell.angle_beta   90.00
_cell.angle_gamma   90.00
#
_symmetry.space_group_name_H-M   'P 1'
#
loop_
_entity.id
_entity.type
_entity.pdbx_description
1 polymer ?
#
loop_
_entity_poly.entity_id
_entity_poly.type
_entity_poly.pdbx_seq_one_letter_code
_entity_poly.pdbx_strand_id
1 'polypeptide(L)'
;CSVEGSKWWFNCNPDGPFHWFKVNWIDKAKEKSIIYLHFTMDDNLSLSEKIKQRYKSQWSGVFYDRYIKGLWTVAEGIIYDMFNKEKHIVDDCDCLIDNKSYRYVSCDYGTQNAMVFLLWNKGTDGIWYCVDEYYYSGRDRKVQKTDSEYADDLVEFLDGKEIFQIVVDPSAASFIAELKKRGFRVKKA
;
A
#
# COMPACT_ATOMS: atom_id res chain seq x y z
N CYS A 1 -27.22 -28.41 -6.16
CA CYS A 1 -27.40 -29.43 -7.24
C CYS A 1 -28.66 -30.19 -6.97
N SER A 2 -29.47 -30.39 -8.00
CA SER A 2 -30.78 -31.07 -7.97
C SER A 2 -30.70 -32.55 -8.41
N VAL A 3 -29.51 -33.06 -8.68
CA VAL A 3 -29.28 -34.43 -9.12
C VAL A 3 -28.54 -35.18 -8.01
N GLU A 4 -29.04 -36.36 -7.66
CA GLU A 4 -28.43 -37.24 -6.67
C GLU A 4 -26.99 -37.58 -7.06
N GLY A 5 -26.05 -37.52 -6.09
CA GLY A 5 -24.61 -37.77 -6.32
C GLY A 5 -23.83 -36.61 -6.93
N SER A 6 -24.46 -35.46 -7.22
CA SER A 6 -23.75 -34.29 -7.69
C SER A 6 -22.78 -33.75 -6.65
N LYS A 7 -21.60 -33.33 -7.11
CA LYS A 7 -20.54 -32.77 -6.27
C LYS A 7 -20.13 -31.40 -6.79
N TRP A 8 -19.71 -30.54 -5.86
CA TRP A 8 -19.16 -29.23 -6.18
C TRP A 8 -17.67 -29.25 -5.87
N TRP A 9 -16.89 -28.70 -6.76
CA TRP A 9 -15.44 -28.58 -6.61
C TRP A 9 -15.06 -27.11 -6.67
N PHE A 10 -14.29 -26.67 -5.68
CA PHE A 10 -13.80 -25.30 -5.62
C PHE A 10 -12.28 -25.35 -5.53
N ASN A 11 -11.65 -24.41 -6.22
CA ASN A 11 -10.21 -24.15 -6.13
C ASN A 11 -10.02 -22.65 -5.90
N CYS A 12 -9.24 -22.30 -4.88
CA CYS A 12 -8.99 -20.91 -4.56
C CYS A 12 -7.61 -20.75 -3.89
N ASN A 13 -7.03 -19.57 -4.03
CA ASN A 13 -5.89 -19.17 -3.22
C ASN A 13 -6.39 -18.56 -1.92
N PRO A 14 -5.64 -18.69 -0.80
CA PRO A 14 -5.97 -18.04 0.45
C PRO A 14 -6.01 -16.52 0.34
N ASP A 15 -6.89 -15.93 1.14
CA ASP A 15 -7.02 -14.50 1.33
C ASP A 15 -7.07 -14.19 2.85
N GLY A 16 -7.81 -13.19 3.29
CA GLY A 16 -7.98 -12.87 4.70
C GLY A 16 -8.72 -13.98 5.47
N PRO A 17 -8.45 -14.14 6.77
CA PRO A 17 -9.06 -15.20 7.59
C PRO A 17 -10.59 -15.02 7.75
N PHE A 18 -11.10 -13.82 7.52
CA PHE A 18 -12.54 -13.50 7.57
C PHE A 18 -13.21 -13.54 6.19
N HIS A 19 -12.52 -13.99 5.17
CA HIS A 19 -13.11 -14.12 3.83
C HIS A 19 -14.33 -15.05 3.89
N TRP A 20 -15.43 -14.65 3.25
CA TRP A 20 -16.72 -15.35 3.30
C TRP A 20 -16.63 -16.84 2.98
N PHE A 21 -15.78 -17.21 2.01
CA PHE A 21 -15.61 -18.60 1.60
C PHE A 21 -14.95 -19.44 2.71
N LYS A 22 -13.90 -18.88 3.36
CA LYS A 22 -13.27 -19.54 4.50
C LYS A 22 -14.26 -19.76 5.64
N VAL A 23 -14.87 -18.67 6.10
CA VAL A 23 -15.78 -18.69 7.27
C VAL A 23 -17.00 -19.58 7.06
N ASN A 24 -17.58 -19.55 5.84
CA ASN A 24 -18.83 -20.26 5.57
C ASN A 24 -18.66 -21.69 5.07
N TRP A 25 -17.47 -22.02 4.53
CA TRP A 25 -17.24 -23.32 3.90
C TRP A 25 -16.07 -24.07 4.54
N ILE A 26 -14.88 -23.49 4.59
CA ILE A 26 -13.68 -24.20 5.09
C ILE A 26 -13.79 -24.43 6.59
N ASP A 27 -14.10 -23.41 7.38
CA ASP A 27 -14.19 -23.53 8.84
C ASP A 27 -15.36 -24.42 9.28
N LYS A 28 -16.37 -24.55 8.42
CA LYS A 28 -17.54 -25.41 8.63
C LYS A 28 -17.49 -26.72 7.84
N ALA A 29 -16.31 -27.13 7.40
CA ALA A 29 -16.15 -28.29 6.52
C ALA A 29 -16.75 -29.58 7.15
N LYS A 30 -16.53 -29.80 8.44
CA LYS A 30 -17.11 -30.97 9.16
C LYS A 30 -18.63 -30.92 9.23
N GLU A 31 -19.21 -29.76 9.55
CA GLU A 31 -20.68 -29.58 9.65
C GLU A 31 -21.36 -29.79 8.32
N LYS A 32 -20.70 -29.39 7.23
CA LYS A 32 -21.24 -29.42 5.87
C LYS A 32 -20.82 -30.63 5.05
N SER A 33 -20.17 -31.62 5.66
CA SER A 33 -19.64 -32.79 4.98
C SER A 33 -18.76 -32.44 3.78
N ILE A 34 -17.89 -31.45 3.92
CA ILE A 34 -16.97 -30.96 2.89
C ILE A 34 -15.59 -31.58 3.13
N ILE A 35 -14.97 -32.03 2.04
CA ILE A 35 -13.56 -32.41 2.04
C ILE A 35 -12.76 -31.15 1.72
N TYR A 36 -11.97 -30.69 2.67
CA TYR A 36 -11.01 -29.60 2.49
C TYR A 36 -9.61 -30.16 2.33
N LEU A 37 -8.98 -29.85 1.21
CA LEU A 37 -7.61 -30.24 0.90
C LEU A 37 -6.77 -28.97 0.80
N HIS A 38 -5.67 -28.95 1.53
CA HIS A 38 -4.70 -27.88 1.50
C HIS A 38 -3.43 -28.36 0.80
N PHE A 39 -3.03 -27.66 -0.24
CA PHE A 39 -1.82 -27.92 -1.01
C PHE A 39 -0.93 -26.70 -1.01
N THR A 40 0.36 -26.93 -0.88
CA THR A 40 1.40 -25.94 -1.03
C THR A 40 2.22 -26.20 -2.29
N MET A 41 3.10 -25.29 -2.63
CA MET A 41 4.04 -25.52 -3.72
C MET A 41 4.98 -26.71 -3.46
N ASP A 42 5.27 -27.02 -2.19
CA ASP A 42 6.15 -28.10 -1.82
C ASP A 42 5.51 -29.48 -2.07
N ASP A 43 4.18 -29.55 -2.10
CA ASP A 43 3.43 -30.77 -2.45
C ASP A 43 3.45 -31.07 -3.96
N ASN A 44 3.87 -30.12 -4.79
CA ASN A 44 3.97 -30.31 -6.24
C ASN A 44 5.31 -30.95 -6.61
N LEU A 45 5.27 -32.28 -6.79
CA LEU A 45 6.45 -33.10 -7.12
C LEU A 45 7.02 -32.82 -8.53
N SER A 46 6.28 -32.17 -9.42
CA SER A 46 6.75 -31.83 -10.76
C SER A 46 7.61 -30.57 -10.81
N LEU A 47 7.65 -29.78 -9.74
CA LEU A 47 8.47 -28.60 -9.65
C LEU A 47 9.88 -28.94 -9.12
N SER A 48 10.90 -28.54 -9.88
CA SER A 48 12.28 -28.65 -9.41
C SER A 48 12.55 -27.68 -8.25
N GLU A 49 13.50 -28.05 -7.36
CA GLU A 49 13.90 -27.20 -6.24
C GLU A 49 14.36 -25.79 -6.70
N LYS A 50 15.02 -25.70 -7.83
CA LYS A 50 15.43 -24.39 -8.43
C LYS A 50 14.22 -23.50 -8.71
N ILE A 51 13.14 -24.08 -9.22
CA ILE A 51 11.89 -23.33 -9.50
C ILE A 51 11.22 -22.95 -8.18
N LYS A 52 11.12 -23.86 -7.21
CA LYS A 52 10.55 -23.59 -5.89
C LYS A 52 11.30 -22.45 -5.19
N GLN A 53 12.61 -22.45 -5.19
CA GLN A 53 13.44 -21.41 -4.58
C GLN A 53 13.22 -20.06 -5.27
N ARG A 54 13.12 -20.02 -6.60
CA ARG A 54 12.81 -18.79 -7.35
C ARG A 54 11.47 -18.20 -6.92
N TYR A 55 10.42 -19.01 -6.78
CA TYR A 55 9.12 -18.51 -6.31
C TYR A 55 9.19 -18.06 -4.84
N LYS A 56 9.86 -18.81 -3.97
CA LYS A 56 10.04 -18.45 -2.56
C LYS A 56 10.78 -17.11 -2.40
N SER A 57 11.72 -16.80 -3.28
CA SER A 57 12.44 -15.51 -3.25
C SER A 57 11.68 -14.32 -3.83
N GLN A 58 10.57 -14.55 -4.54
CA GLN A 58 9.76 -13.46 -5.13
C GLN A 58 8.77 -12.85 -4.13
N TRP A 59 8.48 -13.56 -3.04
CA TRP A 59 7.47 -13.17 -2.08
C TRP A 59 8.06 -13.06 -0.68
N SER A 60 7.55 -12.12 0.10
CA SER A 60 7.91 -11.93 1.51
C SER A 60 6.67 -11.61 2.34
N GLY A 61 6.78 -11.65 3.66
CA GLY A 61 5.72 -11.30 4.59
C GLY A 61 4.42 -12.05 4.33
N VAL A 62 3.31 -11.33 4.34
CA VAL A 62 1.97 -11.88 4.17
C VAL A 62 1.76 -12.55 2.82
N PHE A 63 2.37 -12.04 1.76
CA PHE A 63 2.26 -12.64 0.43
C PHE A 63 3.00 -13.98 0.36
N TYR A 64 4.12 -14.12 1.06
CA TYR A 64 4.79 -15.40 1.23
C TYR A 64 3.89 -16.40 1.97
N ASP A 65 3.27 -15.96 3.06
CA ASP A 65 2.34 -16.79 3.82
C ASP A 65 1.13 -17.23 2.98
N ARG A 66 0.57 -16.35 2.19
CA ARG A 66 -0.58 -16.66 1.32
C ARG A 66 -0.21 -17.53 0.13
N TYR A 67 0.80 -17.15 -0.65
CA TYR A 67 1.08 -17.74 -1.96
C TYR A 67 2.05 -18.92 -1.89
N ILE A 68 2.93 -18.97 -0.88
CA ILE A 68 3.90 -20.06 -0.73
C ILE A 68 3.42 -21.07 0.30
N LYS A 69 2.98 -20.61 1.49
CA LYS A 69 2.51 -21.48 2.57
C LYS A 69 1.02 -21.81 2.49
N GLY A 70 0.25 -21.09 1.66
CA GLY A 70 -1.19 -21.31 1.52
C GLY A 70 -2.00 -20.95 2.76
N LEU A 71 -1.56 -19.97 3.56
CA LEU A 71 -2.20 -19.59 4.81
C LEU A 71 -3.26 -18.51 4.59
N TRP A 72 -4.40 -18.68 5.26
CA TRP A 72 -5.43 -17.64 5.37
C TRP A 72 -5.01 -16.65 6.45
N THR A 73 -4.39 -15.56 6.03
CA THR A 73 -3.82 -14.58 6.94
C THR A 73 -4.26 -13.16 6.59
N VAL A 74 -4.32 -12.31 7.61
CA VAL A 74 -4.66 -10.90 7.41
C VAL A 74 -3.52 -10.23 6.66
N ALA A 75 -3.82 -9.69 5.49
CA ALA A 75 -2.96 -8.72 4.86
C ALA A 75 -3.29 -7.36 5.48
N GLU A 76 -2.98 -7.18 6.75
CA GLU A 76 -2.96 -5.84 7.31
C GLU A 76 -1.74 -5.13 6.74
N GLY A 77 -1.97 -4.45 5.65
CA GLY A 77 -1.37 -3.18 5.30
C GLY A 77 0.13 -3.04 5.18
N ILE A 78 0.94 -4.06 5.42
CA ILE A 78 2.38 -3.91 5.24
C ILE A 78 2.75 -4.30 3.80
N ILE A 79 2.62 -3.32 2.91
CA ILE A 79 3.09 -3.46 1.52
C ILE A 79 4.63 -3.53 1.49
N TYR A 80 5.28 -2.84 2.41
CA TYR A 80 6.74 -2.76 2.54
C TYR A 80 7.19 -3.49 3.82
N ASP A 81 7.18 -4.82 3.79
CA ASP A 81 7.62 -5.67 4.91
C ASP A 81 9.13 -5.56 5.19
N MET A 82 9.90 -5.08 4.20
CA MET A 82 11.31 -4.78 4.36
C MET A 82 11.57 -3.50 5.20
N PHE A 83 10.51 -2.71 5.51
CA PHE A 83 10.69 -1.50 6.30
C PHE A 83 11.20 -1.84 7.71
N ASN A 84 12.34 -1.27 8.05
CA ASN A 84 12.98 -1.43 9.35
C ASN A 84 13.24 -0.04 9.93
N LYS A 85 12.66 0.24 11.10
CA LYS A 85 12.78 1.56 11.74
C LYS A 85 14.24 1.96 11.98
N GLU A 86 15.08 1.03 12.42
CA GLU A 86 16.48 1.28 12.73
C GLU A 86 17.34 1.61 11.49
N LYS A 87 16.88 1.17 10.30
CA LYS A 87 17.60 1.41 9.04
C LYS A 87 17.00 2.56 8.22
N HIS A 88 15.68 2.74 8.29
CA HIS A 88 14.97 3.63 7.37
C HIS A 88 14.44 4.90 8.02
N ILE A 89 14.45 4.97 9.36
CA ILE A 89 14.22 6.23 10.08
C ILE A 89 15.59 6.75 10.52
N VAL A 90 15.90 7.96 10.10
CA VAL A 90 17.15 8.64 10.44
C VAL A 90 16.77 9.80 11.32
N ASP A 91 17.29 9.80 12.54
CA ASP A 91 17.15 10.92 13.44
C ASP A 91 18.11 12.04 13.00
N ASP A 92 17.62 13.27 12.98
CA ASP A 92 18.40 14.47 12.75
C ASP A 92 19.23 14.45 11.45
N CYS A 93 18.54 14.31 10.32
CA CYS A 93 19.19 14.27 9.01
C CYS A 93 19.55 15.65 8.44
N ASP A 94 19.51 16.73 9.23
CA ASP A 94 19.81 18.09 8.78
C ASP A 94 21.20 18.20 8.14
N CYS A 95 22.15 17.42 8.62
CA CYS A 95 23.50 17.36 8.05
C CYS A 95 23.56 16.63 6.68
N LEU A 96 22.57 15.81 6.36
CA LEU A 96 22.51 15.05 5.11
C LEU A 96 21.69 15.75 4.03
N ILE A 97 20.83 16.70 4.41
CA ILE A 97 19.97 17.40 3.46
C ILE A 97 20.79 18.42 2.68
N ASP A 98 20.81 18.27 1.36
CA ASP A 98 21.35 19.29 0.48
C ASP A 98 20.33 20.44 0.32
N ASN A 99 20.55 21.55 1.00
CA ASN A 99 19.71 22.75 0.91
C ASN A 99 19.66 23.38 -0.49
N LYS A 100 20.57 22.99 -1.38
CA LYS A 100 20.59 23.40 -2.78
C LYS A 100 19.83 22.43 -3.69
N SER A 101 19.44 21.26 -3.19
CA SER A 101 18.70 20.29 -3.97
C SER A 101 17.23 20.70 -4.07
N TYR A 102 16.62 20.27 -5.16
CA TYR A 102 15.18 20.48 -5.36
C TYR A 102 14.36 19.63 -4.39
N ARG A 103 13.35 20.27 -3.77
CA ARG A 103 12.34 19.58 -2.96
C ARG A 103 11.17 19.17 -3.84
N TYR A 104 10.59 18.03 -3.52
CA TYR A 104 9.40 17.51 -4.18
C TYR A 104 8.32 17.21 -3.15
N VAL A 105 7.07 17.31 -3.57
CA VAL A 105 5.94 16.82 -2.78
C VAL A 105 5.30 15.67 -3.54
N SER A 106 5.08 14.54 -2.89
CA SER A 106 4.14 13.53 -3.37
C SER A 106 2.82 13.67 -2.64
N CYS A 107 1.72 13.52 -3.39
CA CYS A 107 0.38 13.67 -2.87
C CYS A 107 -0.44 12.42 -3.18
N ASP A 108 -0.99 11.80 -2.14
CA ASP A 108 -2.05 10.82 -2.24
C ASP A 108 -3.38 11.53 -1.93
N TYR A 109 -4.23 11.62 -2.96
CA TYR A 109 -5.46 12.40 -2.91
C TYR A 109 -6.63 11.55 -2.42
N GLY A 110 -7.13 11.85 -1.24
CA GLY A 110 -8.31 11.23 -0.67
C GLY A 110 -9.40 12.25 -0.32
N THR A 111 -10.64 11.98 -0.74
CA THR A 111 -11.82 12.78 -0.33
C THR A 111 -12.47 12.22 0.92
N GLN A 112 -12.78 10.93 0.93
CA GLN A 112 -13.27 10.19 2.11
C GLN A 112 -12.13 9.45 2.82
N ASN A 113 -11.15 9.00 2.05
CA ASN A 113 -9.91 8.43 2.57
C ASN A 113 -8.94 9.55 2.97
N ALA A 114 -7.80 9.18 3.49
CA ALA A 114 -6.81 10.14 3.90
C ALA A 114 -6.24 10.94 2.71
N MET A 115 -6.08 12.24 2.90
CA MET A 115 -5.25 13.13 2.10
C MET A 115 -3.87 13.18 2.72
N VAL A 116 -2.83 12.92 1.93
CA VAL A 116 -1.45 12.87 2.42
C VAL A 116 -0.54 13.70 1.53
N PHE A 117 0.29 14.54 2.13
CA PHE A 117 1.45 15.15 1.47
C PHE A 117 2.71 14.63 2.13
N LEU A 118 3.68 14.26 1.33
CA LEU A 118 5.02 13.91 1.80
C LEU A 118 6.03 14.85 1.15
N LEU A 119 6.81 15.53 1.97
CA LEU A 119 7.89 16.40 1.51
C LEU A 119 9.19 15.62 1.39
N TRP A 120 9.77 15.63 0.21
CA TRP A 120 10.99 14.92 -0.11
C TRP A 120 12.14 15.86 -0.39
N ASN A 121 13.29 15.55 0.17
CA ASN A 121 14.54 16.23 -0.14
C ASN A 121 15.62 15.20 -0.48
N LYS A 122 16.51 15.55 -1.38
CA LYS A 122 17.66 14.70 -1.72
C LYS A 122 18.83 15.03 -0.80
N GLY A 123 19.42 13.99 -0.21
CA GLY A 123 20.60 14.13 0.62
C GLY A 123 21.88 14.33 -0.21
N THR A 124 22.93 14.78 0.45
CA THR A 124 24.29 14.91 -0.12
C THR A 124 24.87 13.55 -0.52
N ASP A 125 24.37 12.47 0.06
CA ASP A 125 24.67 11.08 -0.27
C ASP A 125 23.89 10.55 -1.49
N GLY A 126 22.99 11.38 -2.06
CA GLY A 126 22.16 11.03 -3.21
C GLY A 126 20.88 10.28 -2.86
N ILE A 127 20.62 9.98 -1.59
CA ILE A 127 19.42 9.30 -1.12
C ILE A 127 18.26 10.31 -0.99
N TRP A 128 17.03 9.84 -1.22
CA TRP A 128 15.83 10.64 -1.01
C TRP A 128 15.30 10.41 0.40
N TYR A 129 15.10 11.50 1.12
CA TYR A 129 14.55 11.53 2.47
C TYR A 129 13.15 12.14 2.45
N CYS A 130 12.20 11.46 3.09
CA CYS A 130 10.93 12.05 3.46
C CYS A 130 11.18 12.86 4.73
N VAL A 131 11.11 14.18 4.61
CA VAL A 131 11.51 15.09 5.70
C VAL A 131 10.33 15.68 6.45
N ASP A 132 9.14 15.58 5.90
CA ASP A 132 7.91 16.09 6.52
C ASP A 132 6.69 15.40 5.96
N GLU A 133 5.60 15.31 6.75
CA GLU A 133 4.34 14.74 6.31
C GLU A 133 3.14 15.56 6.79
N TYR A 134 2.12 15.63 5.95
CA TYR A 134 0.79 16.08 6.28
C TYR A 134 -0.19 14.92 6.10
N TYR A 135 -1.06 14.72 7.07
CA TYR A 135 -2.09 13.70 7.04
C TYR A 135 -3.45 14.25 7.48
N TYR A 136 -4.46 14.04 6.67
CA TYR A 136 -5.84 14.41 7.01
C TYR A 136 -6.81 13.32 6.57
N SER A 137 -7.56 12.74 7.50
CA SER A 137 -8.63 11.77 7.23
C SER A 137 -9.99 12.43 7.45
N GLY A 138 -10.73 12.68 6.38
CA GLY A 138 -12.09 13.20 6.46
C GLY A 138 -13.05 12.25 7.17
N ARG A 139 -12.81 10.94 7.07
CA ARG A 139 -13.58 9.91 7.76
C ARG A 139 -13.43 9.99 9.27
N ASP A 140 -12.19 10.10 9.76
CA ASP A 140 -11.89 10.11 11.20
C ASP A 140 -12.34 11.42 11.84
N ARG A 141 -12.18 12.52 11.12
CA ARG A 141 -12.58 13.86 11.56
C ARG A 141 -14.06 14.17 11.30
N LYS A 142 -14.77 13.32 10.55
CA LYS A 142 -16.18 13.51 10.13
C LYS A 142 -16.42 14.82 9.38
N VAL A 143 -15.40 15.37 8.78
CA VAL A 143 -15.42 16.60 8.00
C VAL A 143 -14.61 16.40 6.73
N GLN A 144 -15.21 16.64 5.59
CA GLN A 144 -14.53 16.65 4.31
C GLN A 144 -14.05 18.06 3.97
N LYS A 145 -12.86 18.16 3.43
CA LYS A 145 -12.32 19.39 2.90
C LYS A 145 -12.51 19.45 1.39
N THR A 146 -12.64 20.66 0.87
CA THR A 146 -12.63 20.96 -0.56
C THR A 146 -11.21 20.98 -1.11
N ASP A 147 -11.07 20.93 -2.43
CA ASP A 147 -9.76 21.06 -3.10
C ASP A 147 -9.05 22.37 -2.74
N SER A 148 -9.80 23.47 -2.57
CA SER A 148 -9.25 24.76 -2.16
C SER A 148 -8.68 24.69 -0.74
N GLU A 149 -9.42 24.11 0.22
CA GLU A 149 -8.95 23.95 1.60
C GLU A 149 -7.71 23.04 1.69
N TYR A 150 -7.67 21.94 0.91
CA TYR A 150 -6.46 21.13 0.83
C TYR A 150 -5.27 21.87 0.21
N ALA A 151 -5.53 22.75 -0.75
CA ALA A 151 -4.46 23.55 -1.33
C ALA A 151 -3.97 24.65 -0.36
N ASP A 152 -4.84 25.17 0.53
CA ASP A 152 -4.44 26.04 1.63
C ASP A 152 -3.59 25.29 2.65
N ASP A 153 -4.02 24.08 3.04
CA ASP A 153 -3.23 23.21 3.92
C ASP A 153 -1.84 22.89 3.33
N LEU A 154 -1.75 22.71 2.01
CA LEU A 154 -0.45 22.48 1.36
C LEU A 154 0.46 23.70 1.47
N VAL A 155 -0.08 24.91 1.31
CA VAL A 155 0.70 26.14 1.46
C VAL A 155 1.19 26.28 2.90
N GLU A 156 0.34 25.99 3.88
CA GLU A 156 0.71 26.00 5.29
C GLU A 156 1.76 24.93 5.60
N PHE A 157 1.58 23.71 5.11
CA PHE A 157 2.55 22.61 5.24
C PHE A 157 3.94 22.95 4.70
N LEU A 158 3.98 23.66 3.58
CA LEU A 158 5.24 24.06 2.98
C LEU A 158 5.97 25.15 3.80
N ASP A 159 5.26 25.94 4.57
CA ASP A 159 5.83 26.97 5.45
C ASP A 159 6.92 27.82 4.75
N GLY A 160 6.61 28.31 3.56
CA GLY A 160 7.54 29.09 2.74
C GLY A 160 8.68 28.30 2.08
N LYS A 161 8.75 26.98 2.26
CA LYS A 161 9.74 26.14 1.58
C LYS A 161 9.47 26.10 0.07
N GLU A 162 10.46 26.45 -0.72
CA GLU A 162 10.38 26.31 -2.17
C GLU A 162 10.43 24.85 -2.60
N ILE A 163 9.52 24.48 -3.51
CA ILE A 163 9.46 23.14 -4.10
C ILE A 163 9.63 23.21 -5.61
N PHE A 164 10.25 22.19 -6.17
CA PHE A 164 10.41 22.09 -7.62
C PHE A 164 9.14 21.57 -8.30
N GLN A 165 8.47 20.57 -7.72
CA GLN A 165 7.33 19.92 -8.34
C GLN A 165 6.49 19.15 -7.30
N ILE A 166 5.18 19.10 -7.55
CA ILE A 166 4.22 18.23 -6.86
C ILE A 166 3.88 17.07 -7.79
N VAL A 167 3.93 15.83 -7.28
CA VAL A 167 3.49 14.62 -7.99
C VAL A 167 2.17 14.17 -7.39
N VAL A 168 1.13 14.05 -8.21
CA VAL A 168 -0.24 13.76 -7.78
C VAL A 168 -0.80 12.63 -8.65
N ASP A 169 -1.66 11.78 -8.05
CA ASP A 169 -2.39 10.76 -8.80
C ASP A 169 -3.20 11.39 -9.95
N PRO A 170 -3.16 10.81 -11.17
CA PRO A 170 -3.90 11.33 -12.32
C PRO A 170 -5.40 11.45 -12.12
N SER A 171 -6.00 10.65 -11.23
CA SER A 171 -7.43 10.66 -10.93
C SER A 171 -7.90 11.92 -10.20
N ALA A 172 -7.00 12.63 -9.51
CA ALA A 172 -7.27 13.86 -8.76
C ALA A 172 -7.35 15.11 -9.68
N ALA A 173 -8.13 15.06 -10.77
CA ALA A 173 -8.11 16.07 -11.81
C ALA A 173 -8.50 17.47 -11.31
N SER A 174 -9.49 17.58 -10.41
CA SER A 174 -9.94 18.85 -9.83
C SER A 174 -8.88 19.48 -8.92
N PHE A 175 -8.27 18.69 -8.06
CA PHE A 175 -7.20 19.14 -7.19
C PHE A 175 -5.95 19.57 -7.99
N ILE A 176 -5.58 18.81 -9.02
CA ILE A 176 -4.50 19.19 -9.95
C ILE A 176 -4.77 20.54 -10.60
N ALA A 177 -6.02 20.81 -11.00
CA ALA A 177 -6.40 22.08 -11.59
C ALA A 177 -6.27 23.23 -10.57
N GLU A 178 -6.70 23.02 -9.33
CA GLU A 178 -6.58 24.01 -8.24
C GLU A 178 -5.11 24.32 -7.92
N LEU A 179 -4.26 23.31 -7.80
CA LEU A 179 -2.82 23.50 -7.57
C LEU A 179 -2.14 24.31 -8.69
N LYS A 180 -2.49 24.01 -9.96
CA LYS A 180 -1.96 24.77 -11.11
C LYS A 180 -2.43 26.22 -11.12
N LYS A 181 -3.68 26.47 -10.74
CA LYS A 181 -4.24 27.83 -10.62
C LYS A 181 -3.48 28.63 -9.57
N ARG A 182 -2.99 28.01 -8.52
CA ARG A 182 -2.14 28.61 -7.49
C ARG A 182 -0.67 28.76 -7.88
N GLY A 183 -0.29 28.35 -9.09
CA GLY A 183 1.06 28.51 -9.62
C GLY A 183 2.00 27.33 -9.35
N PHE A 184 1.51 26.24 -8.75
CA PHE A 184 2.33 25.07 -8.51
C PHE A 184 2.64 24.30 -9.79
N ARG A 185 3.87 23.80 -9.90
CA ARG A 185 4.24 22.88 -10.96
C ARG A 185 3.80 21.45 -10.59
N VAL A 186 2.79 20.95 -11.29
CA VAL A 186 2.19 19.64 -11.00
C VAL A 186 2.49 18.65 -12.11
N LYS A 187 2.97 17.46 -11.72
CA LYS A 187 3.16 16.28 -12.57
C LYS A 187 2.17 15.20 -12.12
N LYS A 188 1.58 14.51 -13.09
CA LYS A 188 0.82 13.29 -12.84
C LYS A 188 1.78 12.12 -12.59
N ALA A 189 1.50 11.29 -11.58
CA ALA A 189 2.25 10.09 -11.24
C ALA A 189 2.27 9.08 -12.38
#